data_dd969ed991235d8f2c8378dc88be793d
#
_entry.id   dd969ed991235d8f2c8378dc88be793d
#
_cell.length_a   1.000
_cell.length_b   1.000
_cell.length_c   1.000
_cell.angle_alpha   90.00
_cell.angle_beta   90.00
_cell.angle_gamma   90.00
#
_symmetry.space_group_name_H-M   'P 1'
#
loop_
_entity.id
_entity.type
_entity.pdbx_description
1 polymer ?
#
loop_
_entity_poly.entity_id
_entity_poly.type
_entity_poly.pdbx_seq_one_letter_code
_entity_poly.pdbx_strand_id
1 'polypeptide(L)'
;MAEEIKDTEVKEAEVKEAEVKDAEVKDAATETPDEAVKAEESLALKKLTALKEFADAHEITGLQYLQINEANLLINTRLLIEGQTLPLFIVVNNSVYTYLQAHLVTLTEEKKAAALSYINDLNNEFNMLKYSVNPQGNVMLTFSIPAGDDKFDPALVFALVDQLKAHLETHFPALMAKIWSK
;
A
#
# COMPACT_ATOMS: atom_id res chain seq x y z
N MET A 1 -33.67 50.57 -4.56
CA MET A 1 -32.29 51.05 -4.47
C MET A 1 -31.42 49.98 -5.05
N ALA A 2 -30.88 50.26 -6.21
CA ALA A 2 -30.01 49.39 -6.96
C ALA A 2 -28.55 49.79 -6.69
N GLU A 3 -27.66 48.83 -6.47
CA GLU A 3 -26.19 48.94 -6.53
C GLU A 3 -25.65 47.63 -7.03
N GLU A 4 -25.34 47.58 -8.25
CA GLU A 4 -24.08 47.72 -9.01
C GLU A 4 -23.14 46.54 -8.80
N ILE A 5 -23.18 45.72 -9.81
CA ILE A 5 -22.21 44.64 -10.11
C ILE A 5 -21.01 45.32 -10.79
N LYS A 6 -19.81 45.15 -10.26
CA LYS A 6 -18.55 45.49 -10.92
C LYS A 6 -17.88 44.28 -11.50
N ASP A 7 -17.81 44.30 -12.82
CA ASP A 7 -16.93 43.47 -13.66
C ASP A 7 -15.47 43.60 -13.22
N THR A 8 -14.77 42.45 -13.18
CA THR A 8 -13.31 42.43 -13.14
C THR A 8 -12.79 41.61 -14.32
N GLU A 9 -12.12 42.33 -15.18
CA GLU A 9 -11.53 41.91 -16.45
C GLU A 9 -10.54 40.76 -16.32
N VAL A 10 -10.66 39.83 -17.26
CA VAL A 10 -9.67 38.79 -17.58
C VAL A 10 -8.54 39.44 -18.38
N LYS A 11 -7.33 39.44 -17.87
CA LYS A 11 -6.11 39.75 -18.62
C LYS A 11 -5.53 38.52 -19.26
N GLU A 12 -5.61 38.47 -20.56
CA GLU A 12 -4.82 37.56 -21.43
C GLU A 12 -3.34 37.91 -21.30
N ALA A 13 -2.52 36.88 -21.09
CA ALA A 13 -1.06 36.99 -21.16
C ALA A 13 -0.58 36.32 -22.45
N GLU A 14 0.03 37.12 -23.30
CA GLU A 14 0.62 36.76 -24.59
C GLU A 14 1.75 35.74 -24.46
N VAL A 15 1.70 34.74 -25.32
CA VAL A 15 2.79 33.78 -25.57
C VAL A 15 3.79 34.46 -26.53
N LYS A 16 5.01 34.66 -26.10
CA LYS A 16 6.13 35.05 -26.97
C LYS A 16 6.85 33.79 -27.48
N GLU A 17 6.77 33.61 -28.78
CA GLU A 17 7.65 32.74 -29.57
C GLU A 17 9.10 33.24 -29.46
N ALA A 18 10.03 32.29 -29.18
CA ALA A 18 11.46 32.52 -29.33
C ALA A 18 12.04 31.59 -30.37
N GLU A 19 12.67 32.17 -31.37
CA GLU A 19 13.27 31.60 -32.57
C GLU A 19 14.37 30.54 -32.27
N VAL A 20 14.29 29.47 -33.06
CA VAL A 20 15.34 28.45 -33.20
C VAL A 20 16.47 29.03 -34.09
N LYS A 21 17.67 29.06 -33.56
CA LYS A 21 18.88 29.25 -34.38
C LYS A 21 19.59 27.92 -34.60
N ASP A 22 19.72 27.57 -35.87
CA ASP A 22 20.58 26.53 -36.41
C ASP A 22 22.05 26.71 -35.94
N ALA A 23 22.65 25.63 -35.52
CA ALA A 23 24.10 25.49 -35.42
C ALA A 23 24.53 24.07 -35.85
N GLU A 24 25.44 24.07 -36.78
CA GLU A 24 25.98 23.01 -37.59
C GLU A 24 26.46 21.74 -36.88
N VAL A 25 26.21 20.65 -37.56
CA VAL A 25 26.76 19.31 -37.35
C VAL A 25 28.27 19.31 -37.58
N LYS A 26 29.04 18.85 -36.60
CA LYS A 26 30.39 18.29 -36.80
C LYS A 26 30.43 16.85 -36.37
N ASP A 27 30.63 16.00 -37.37
CA ASP A 27 31.02 14.61 -37.22
C ASP A 27 32.24 14.46 -36.32
N ALA A 28 32.10 13.60 -35.31
CA ALA A 28 33.23 12.92 -34.70
C ALA A 28 32.74 11.54 -34.26
N ALA A 29 33.04 10.55 -35.08
CA ALA A 29 32.96 9.15 -34.72
C ALA A 29 33.91 8.89 -33.55
N THR A 30 33.40 8.39 -32.44
CA THR A 30 34.19 7.73 -31.41
C THR A 30 33.32 6.68 -30.71
N GLU A 31 33.70 5.48 -30.98
CA GLU A 31 33.53 4.20 -30.29
C GLU A 31 32.61 4.14 -29.08
N THR A 32 31.59 3.35 -29.22
CA THR A 32 30.74 2.84 -28.12
C THR A 32 31.53 1.89 -27.22
N PRO A 33 31.56 2.12 -25.91
CA PRO A 33 31.56 1.01 -24.97
C PRO A 33 30.11 0.62 -24.72
N ASP A 34 29.80 -0.58 -25.12
CA ASP A 34 28.61 -1.34 -24.76
C ASP A 34 28.68 -1.65 -23.23
N GLU A 35 28.51 -0.65 -22.41
CA GLU A 35 28.16 -0.81 -21.00
C GLU A 35 26.67 -0.99 -20.94
N ALA A 36 26.24 -2.25 -20.98
CA ALA A 36 24.90 -2.66 -20.50
C ALA A 36 24.74 -2.17 -19.07
N VAL A 37 24.15 -0.99 -18.91
CA VAL A 37 23.67 -0.47 -17.64
C VAL A 37 22.62 -1.49 -17.17
N LYS A 38 23.03 -2.42 -16.31
CA LYS A 38 22.08 -3.25 -15.55
C LYS A 38 21.24 -2.27 -14.77
N ALA A 39 20.00 -2.05 -15.22
CA ALA A 39 19.02 -1.31 -14.46
C ALA A 39 18.96 -1.94 -13.06
N GLU A 40 19.32 -1.19 -12.02
CA GLU A 40 19.24 -1.68 -10.65
C GLU A 40 17.80 -2.09 -10.38
N GLU A 41 17.63 -3.35 -10.02
CA GLU A 41 16.31 -3.90 -9.67
C GLU A 41 15.71 -3.11 -8.50
N SER A 42 14.47 -2.65 -8.64
CA SER A 42 13.83 -1.84 -7.60
C SER A 42 13.71 -2.62 -6.29
N LEU A 43 13.77 -1.92 -5.14
CA LEU A 43 13.63 -2.54 -3.82
C LEU A 43 12.30 -3.31 -3.68
N ALA A 44 11.22 -2.79 -4.27
CA ALA A 44 9.94 -3.49 -4.30
C ALA A 44 10.05 -4.85 -5.01
N LEU A 45 10.75 -4.90 -6.14
CA LEU A 45 10.91 -6.15 -6.91
C LEU A 45 11.80 -7.14 -6.16
N LYS A 46 12.91 -6.71 -5.57
CA LYS A 46 13.78 -7.55 -4.72
C LYS A 46 13.01 -8.19 -3.56
N LYS A 47 12.18 -7.40 -2.84
CA LYS A 47 11.33 -7.90 -1.77
C LYS A 47 10.30 -8.92 -2.27
N LEU A 48 9.65 -8.64 -3.41
CA LEU A 48 8.65 -9.55 -3.99
C LEU A 48 9.29 -10.86 -4.41
N THR A 49 10.46 -10.80 -5.06
CA THR A 49 11.23 -11.99 -5.49
C THR A 49 11.58 -12.84 -4.27
N ALA A 50 12.13 -12.22 -3.20
CA ALA A 50 12.47 -12.92 -1.97
C ALA A 50 11.24 -13.58 -1.30
N LEU A 51 10.09 -12.90 -1.26
CA LEU A 51 8.84 -13.49 -0.74
C LEU A 51 8.38 -14.66 -1.59
N LYS A 52 8.48 -14.56 -2.91
CA LYS A 52 8.09 -15.64 -3.82
C LYS A 52 9.00 -16.87 -3.67
N GLU A 53 10.31 -16.68 -3.67
CA GLU A 53 11.28 -17.75 -3.48
C GLU A 53 11.08 -18.48 -2.14
N PHE A 54 10.84 -17.73 -1.07
CA PHE A 54 10.55 -18.28 0.24
C PHE A 54 9.25 -19.09 0.22
N ALA A 55 8.18 -18.55 -0.37
CA ALA A 55 6.89 -19.24 -0.46
C ALA A 55 6.99 -20.52 -1.28
N ASP A 56 7.71 -20.51 -2.40
CA ASP A 56 7.93 -21.68 -3.24
C ASP A 56 8.76 -22.75 -2.48
N ALA A 57 9.81 -22.35 -1.76
CA ALA A 57 10.65 -23.25 -0.97
C ALA A 57 9.93 -23.91 0.21
N HIS A 58 8.89 -23.25 0.75
CA HIS A 58 8.11 -23.75 1.89
C HIS A 58 6.70 -24.23 1.51
N GLU A 59 6.45 -24.41 0.20
CA GLU A 59 5.16 -24.88 -0.34
C GLU A 59 3.94 -24.06 0.12
N ILE A 60 4.15 -22.73 0.35
CA ILE A 60 3.08 -21.82 0.73
C ILE A 60 2.22 -21.51 -0.51
N THR A 61 0.96 -21.90 -0.46
CA THR A 61 0.01 -21.81 -1.58
C THR A 61 -1.04 -20.73 -1.35
N GLY A 62 -1.84 -20.44 -2.39
CA GLY A 62 -2.94 -19.47 -2.29
C GLY A 62 -2.50 -18.01 -2.39
N LEU A 63 -1.29 -17.75 -2.86
CA LEU A 63 -0.75 -16.42 -3.09
C LEU A 63 -1.00 -15.98 -4.54
N GLN A 64 -1.56 -14.78 -4.72
CA GLN A 64 -1.75 -14.13 -6.01
C GLN A 64 -0.88 -12.88 -6.09
N TYR A 65 0.06 -12.87 -7.03
CA TYR A 65 1.00 -11.77 -7.23
C TYR A 65 0.42 -10.76 -8.21
N LEU A 66 0.29 -9.51 -7.78
CA LEU A 66 -0.31 -8.42 -8.56
C LEU A 66 0.64 -7.23 -8.57
N GLN A 67 0.80 -6.63 -9.73
CA GLN A 67 1.52 -5.37 -9.88
C GLN A 67 0.51 -4.23 -9.98
N ILE A 68 0.51 -3.31 -9.02
CA ILE A 68 -0.35 -2.12 -9.05
C ILE A 68 0.29 -1.05 -9.94
N ASN A 69 1.59 -0.82 -9.75
CA ASN A 69 2.45 0.03 -10.58
C ASN A 69 3.91 -0.37 -10.34
N GLU A 70 4.86 0.30 -10.99
CA GLU A 70 6.29 -0.02 -10.88
C GLU A 70 6.85 0.07 -9.45
N ALA A 71 6.27 0.89 -8.60
CA ALA A 71 6.73 1.14 -7.23
C ALA A 71 5.95 0.35 -6.16
N ASN A 72 4.78 -0.21 -6.49
CA ASN A 72 3.90 -0.90 -5.54
C ASN A 72 3.47 -2.25 -6.10
N LEU A 73 3.89 -3.29 -5.42
CA LEU A 73 3.58 -4.67 -5.72
C LEU A 73 2.75 -5.26 -4.58
N LEU A 74 1.87 -6.18 -4.90
CA LEU A 74 0.89 -6.73 -3.97
C LEU A 74 0.86 -8.26 -4.07
N ILE A 75 0.88 -8.93 -2.93
CA ILE A 75 0.50 -10.33 -2.83
C ILE A 75 -0.88 -10.37 -2.18
N ASN A 76 -1.87 -10.88 -2.88
CA ASN A 76 -3.22 -11.11 -2.37
C ASN A 76 -3.32 -12.55 -1.87
N THR A 77 -3.81 -12.73 -0.65
CA THR A 77 -4.11 -14.02 -0.04
C THR A 77 -5.31 -13.91 0.88
N ARG A 78 -5.61 -14.94 1.65
CA ARG A 78 -6.79 -15.01 2.50
C ARG A 78 -6.46 -15.58 3.86
N LEU A 79 -7.09 -15.02 4.89
CA LEU A 79 -7.08 -15.55 6.26
C LEU A 79 -8.42 -16.22 6.55
N LEU A 80 -8.39 -17.45 7.03
CA LEU A 80 -9.58 -18.12 7.56
C LEU A 80 -9.66 -17.85 9.07
N ILE A 81 -10.69 -17.11 9.50
CA ILE A 81 -10.94 -16.69 10.89
C ILE A 81 -12.35 -17.12 11.26
N GLU A 82 -12.50 -18.06 12.18
CA GLU A 82 -13.82 -18.54 12.69
C GLU A 82 -14.84 -18.85 11.59
N GLY A 83 -14.41 -19.50 10.53
CA GLY A 83 -15.27 -19.86 9.40
C GLY A 83 -15.53 -18.73 8.39
N GLN A 84 -14.98 -17.53 8.63
CA GLN A 84 -14.99 -16.43 7.67
C GLN A 84 -13.66 -16.32 6.94
N THR A 85 -13.70 -15.91 5.69
CA THR A 85 -12.52 -15.69 4.87
C THR A 85 -12.29 -14.20 4.71
N LEU A 86 -11.20 -13.70 5.27
CA LEU A 86 -10.81 -12.28 5.20
C LEU A 86 -9.71 -12.10 4.15
N PRO A 87 -9.83 -11.09 3.25
CA PRO A 87 -8.73 -10.73 2.35
C PRO A 87 -7.53 -10.21 3.13
N LEU A 88 -6.34 -10.73 2.80
CA LEU A 88 -5.07 -10.24 3.30
C LEU A 88 -4.19 -9.81 2.12
N PHE A 89 -3.59 -8.65 2.25
CA PHE A 89 -2.67 -8.08 1.28
C PHE A 89 -1.29 -7.91 1.92
N ILE A 90 -0.25 -8.45 1.26
CA ILE A 90 1.14 -8.14 1.57
C ILE A 90 1.56 -7.09 0.55
N VAL A 91 1.76 -5.85 1.00
CA VAL A 91 2.12 -4.72 0.13
C VAL A 91 3.60 -4.45 0.26
N VAL A 92 4.32 -4.56 -0.84
CA VAL A 92 5.75 -4.21 -0.95
C VAL A 92 5.93 -3.01 -1.86
N ASN A 93 6.82 -2.13 -1.48
CA ASN A 93 7.13 -0.92 -2.25
C ASN A 93 8.62 -0.56 -2.10
N ASN A 94 9.03 0.54 -2.72
CA ASN A 94 10.41 1.03 -2.67
C ASN A 94 10.79 1.72 -1.36
N SER A 95 9.89 1.76 -0.35
CA SER A 95 10.22 2.24 0.99
C SER A 95 10.85 1.14 1.84
N VAL A 96 11.37 1.51 3.01
CA VAL A 96 11.86 0.54 4.02
C VAL A 96 10.74 -0.28 4.68
N TYR A 97 9.49 -0.04 4.33
CA TYR A 97 8.36 -0.75 4.93
C TYR A 97 7.78 -1.80 3.99
N THR A 98 7.30 -2.89 4.60
CA THR A 98 6.39 -3.87 4.01
C THR A 98 5.13 -3.89 4.89
N TYR A 99 3.96 -3.99 4.30
CA TYR A 99 2.70 -3.92 5.05
C TYR A 99 1.91 -5.21 4.90
N LEU A 100 1.40 -5.73 6.02
CA LEU A 100 0.33 -6.71 6.03
C LEU A 100 -0.98 -5.95 6.27
N GLN A 101 -1.94 -6.07 5.37
CA GLN A 101 -3.22 -5.36 5.44
C GLN A 101 -4.37 -6.35 5.32
N ALA A 102 -5.11 -6.55 6.41
CA ALA A 102 -6.33 -7.36 6.40
C ALA A 102 -7.56 -6.44 6.26
N HIS A 103 -8.45 -6.75 5.32
CA HIS A 103 -9.76 -6.11 5.23
C HIS A 103 -10.75 -6.90 6.09
N LEU A 104 -11.32 -6.25 7.11
CA LEU A 104 -12.13 -6.93 8.11
C LEU A 104 -13.62 -6.86 7.79
N VAL A 105 -14.16 -5.68 7.55
CA VAL A 105 -15.58 -5.42 7.30
C VAL A 105 -15.77 -4.06 6.65
N THR A 106 -16.84 -3.89 5.90
CA THR A 106 -17.28 -2.58 5.41
C THR A 106 -18.46 -2.10 6.26
N LEU A 107 -18.35 -0.90 6.83
CA LEU A 107 -19.33 -0.28 7.71
C LEU A 107 -20.31 0.60 6.95
N THR A 108 -21.56 0.61 7.40
CA THR A 108 -22.49 1.70 7.07
C THR A 108 -22.16 2.96 7.89
N GLU A 109 -22.62 4.13 7.47
CA GLU A 109 -22.40 5.40 8.22
C GLU A 109 -22.85 5.32 9.67
N GLU A 110 -24.01 4.65 9.93
CA GLU A 110 -24.57 4.49 11.27
C GLU A 110 -23.67 3.70 12.23
N LYS A 111 -22.86 2.78 11.69
CA LYS A 111 -22.00 1.89 12.48
C LYS A 111 -20.58 2.44 12.68
N LYS A 112 -20.20 3.49 11.95
CA LYS A 112 -18.84 4.06 12.03
C LYS A 112 -18.50 4.57 13.43
N ALA A 113 -19.40 5.29 14.09
CA ALA A 113 -19.13 5.88 15.39
C ALA A 113 -18.83 4.81 16.46
N ALA A 114 -19.66 3.75 16.53
CA ALA A 114 -19.45 2.65 17.46
C ALA A 114 -18.14 1.89 17.19
N ALA A 115 -17.85 1.64 15.91
CA ALA A 115 -16.62 0.98 15.49
C ALA A 115 -15.37 1.80 15.83
N LEU A 116 -15.38 3.11 15.58
CA LEU A 116 -14.23 4.00 15.84
C LEU A 116 -13.87 4.07 17.32
N SER A 117 -14.85 4.07 18.23
CA SER A 117 -14.58 4.03 19.68
C SER A 117 -13.81 2.78 20.06
N TYR A 118 -14.30 1.60 19.64
CA TYR A 118 -13.64 0.34 19.96
C TYR A 118 -12.28 0.17 19.25
N ILE A 119 -12.18 0.63 18.00
CA ILE A 119 -10.91 0.66 17.27
C ILE A 119 -9.86 1.52 17.99
N ASN A 120 -10.26 2.65 18.57
CA ASN A 120 -9.36 3.46 19.38
C ASN A 120 -8.83 2.70 20.60
N ASP A 121 -9.68 1.94 21.28
CA ASP A 121 -9.28 1.12 22.43
C ASP A 121 -8.27 0.05 21.99
N LEU A 122 -8.54 -0.67 20.89
CA LEU A 122 -7.60 -1.65 20.32
C LEU A 122 -6.27 -1.02 19.93
N ASN A 123 -6.27 0.16 19.32
CA ASN A 123 -5.06 0.87 18.93
C ASN A 123 -4.23 1.35 20.14
N ASN A 124 -4.85 1.58 21.29
CA ASN A 124 -4.16 1.91 22.53
C ASN A 124 -3.57 0.66 23.21
N GLU A 125 -4.21 -0.48 23.04
CA GLU A 125 -3.75 -1.75 23.61
C GLU A 125 -2.60 -2.35 22.78
N PHE A 126 -2.65 -2.26 21.43
CA PHE A 126 -1.71 -2.91 20.52
C PHE A 126 -0.87 -1.90 19.72
N ASN A 127 0.37 -1.70 20.15
CA ASN A 127 1.27 -0.69 19.54
C ASN A 127 1.74 -1.04 18.12
N MET A 128 1.83 -2.33 17.76
CA MET A 128 2.35 -2.79 16.46
C MET A 128 1.28 -2.96 15.39
N LEU A 129 0.02 -3.01 15.82
CA LEU A 129 -1.14 -3.20 14.96
C LEU A 129 -1.93 -1.91 14.87
N LYS A 130 -2.34 -1.54 13.65
CA LYS A 130 -3.12 -0.32 13.43
C LYS A 130 -4.46 -0.66 12.79
N TYR A 131 -5.52 -0.51 13.54
CA TYR A 131 -6.87 -0.51 13.01
C TYR A 131 -7.22 0.87 12.44
N SER A 132 -7.86 0.90 11.30
CA SER A 132 -8.30 2.12 10.65
C SER A 132 -9.61 1.92 9.90
N VAL A 133 -10.34 3.01 9.69
CA VAL A 133 -11.54 3.05 8.83
C VAL A 133 -11.27 4.04 7.72
N ASN A 134 -11.32 3.59 6.47
CA ASN A 134 -11.14 4.45 5.32
C ASN A 134 -12.43 5.24 4.98
N PRO A 135 -12.39 6.23 4.08
CA PRO A 135 -13.58 7.02 3.71
C PRO A 135 -14.74 6.18 3.18
N GLN A 136 -14.46 5.02 2.56
CA GLN A 136 -15.46 4.09 2.04
C GLN A 136 -16.10 3.21 3.14
N GLY A 137 -15.68 3.37 4.40
CA GLY A 137 -16.17 2.59 5.52
C GLY A 137 -15.47 1.26 5.74
N ASN A 138 -14.42 0.94 4.98
CA ASN A 138 -13.69 -0.31 5.17
C ASN A 138 -12.84 -0.26 6.43
N VAL A 139 -13.04 -1.22 7.33
CA VAL A 139 -12.18 -1.44 8.49
C VAL A 139 -10.99 -2.28 8.05
N MET A 140 -9.80 -1.73 8.23
CA MET A 140 -8.52 -2.35 7.89
C MET A 140 -7.70 -2.58 9.15
N LEU A 141 -7.02 -3.70 9.22
CA LEU A 141 -5.95 -3.95 10.19
C LEU A 141 -4.62 -3.97 9.44
N THR A 142 -3.69 -3.11 9.84
CA THR A 142 -2.37 -2.99 9.22
C THR A 142 -1.27 -3.31 10.21
N PHE A 143 -0.33 -4.14 9.78
CA PHE A 143 0.96 -4.36 10.44
C PHE A 143 2.06 -3.79 9.54
N SER A 144 2.90 -2.90 10.07
CA SER A 144 4.01 -2.28 9.33
C SER A 144 5.33 -2.91 9.73
N ILE A 145 6.02 -3.52 8.79
CA ILE A 145 7.28 -4.26 8.99
C ILE A 145 8.41 -3.40 8.43
N PRO A 146 9.25 -2.77 9.28
CA PRO A 146 10.39 -2.03 8.81
C PRO A 146 11.54 -2.99 8.44
N ALA A 147 12.01 -2.91 7.20
CA ALA A 147 13.18 -3.64 6.75
C ALA A 147 13.80 -2.95 5.52
N GLY A 148 15.05 -2.57 5.61
CA GLY A 148 15.85 -2.14 4.46
C GLY A 148 16.20 -3.30 3.53
N ASP A 149 16.90 -2.98 2.44
CA ASP A 149 17.26 -3.92 1.37
C ASP A 149 18.02 -5.15 1.90
N ASP A 150 19.04 -4.91 2.71
CA ASP A 150 19.96 -5.91 3.29
C ASP A 150 19.38 -6.67 4.51
N LYS A 151 18.22 -6.27 5.01
CA LYS A 151 17.60 -6.81 6.23
C LYS A 151 16.19 -7.31 6.00
N PHE A 152 15.76 -7.41 4.75
CA PHE A 152 14.44 -7.93 4.44
C PHE A 152 14.42 -9.44 4.65
N ASP A 153 13.60 -9.90 5.59
CA ASP A 153 13.45 -11.31 5.95
C ASP A 153 12.05 -11.81 5.58
N PRO A 154 11.92 -12.61 4.51
CA PRO A 154 10.65 -13.22 4.11
C PRO A 154 10.04 -14.13 5.19
N ALA A 155 10.88 -14.86 5.95
CA ALA A 155 10.40 -15.72 7.02
C ALA A 155 9.69 -14.93 8.11
N LEU A 156 10.23 -13.76 8.48
CA LEU A 156 9.59 -12.84 9.42
C LEU A 156 8.24 -12.36 8.89
N VAL A 157 8.13 -12.04 7.59
CA VAL A 157 6.86 -11.58 7.01
C VAL A 157 5.78 -12.66 7.15
N PHE A 158 6.07 -13.91 6.82
CA PHE A 158 5.10 -15.01 6.95
C PHE A 158 4.80 -15.37 8.41
N ALA A 159 5.79 -15.33 9.31
CA ALA A 159 5.56 -15.50 10.74
C ALA A 159 4.62 -14.42 11.30
N LEU A 160 4.72 -13.18 10.82
CA LEU A 160 3.83 -12.09 11.20
C LEU A 160 2.42 -12.22 10.58
N VAL A 161 2.27 -12.91 9.44
CA VAL A 161 0.94 -13.31 8.93
C VAL A 161 0.25 -14.26 9.90
N ASP A 162 0.96 -15.24 10.44
CA ASP A 162 0.42 -16.17 11.45
C ASP A 162 0.07 -15.44 12.76
N GLN A 163 0.89 -14.50 13.18
CA GLN A 163 0.60 -13.66 14.36
C GLN A 163 -0.61 -12.77 14.14
N LEU A 164 -0.76 -12.18 12.95
CA LEU A 164 -1.92 -11.38 12.58
C LEU A 164 -3.20 -12.24 12.61
N LYS A 165 -3.11 -13.48 12.11
CA LYS A 165 -4.20 -14.44 12.16
C LYS A 165 -4.61 -14.76 13.60
N ALA A 166 -3.67 -15.12 14.47
CA ALA A 166 -3.93 -15.42 15.88
C ALA A 166 -4.54 -14.22 16.62
N HIS A 167 -4.07 -13.00 16.32
CA HIS A 167 -4.64 -11.76 16.85
C HIS A 167 -6.11 -11.60 16.42
N LEU A 168 -6.41 -11.82 15.14
CA LEU A 168 -7.77 -11.72 14.62
C LEU A 168 -8.69 -12.81 15.19
N GLU A 169 -8.21 -14.04 15.37
CA GLU A 169 -8.99 -15.11 16.03
C GLU A 169 -9.44 -14.70 17.43
N THR A 170 -8.63 -13.92 18.14
CA THR A 170 -8.94 -13.44 19.50
C THR A 170 -9.86 -12.20 19.48
N HIS A 171 -9.61 -11.23 18.62
CA HIS A 171 -10.23 -9.89 18.74
C HIS A 171 -11.32 -9.60 17.71
N PHE A 172 -11.35 -10.31 16.58
CA PHE A 172 -12.33 -10.09 15.52
C PHE A 172 -13.77 -10.36 15.96
N PRO A 173 -14.10 -11.42 16.74
CA PRO A 173 -15.45 -11.64 17.23
C PRO A 173 -15.95 -10.49 18.11
N ALA A 174 -15.10 -9.99 19.01
CA ALA A 174 -15.44 -8.87 19.89
C ALA A 174 -15.66 -7.57 19.09
N LEU A 175 -14.84 -7.31 18.06
CA LEU A 175 -15.01 -6.20 17.14
C LEU A 175 -16.37 -6.30 16.42
N MET A 176 -16.70 -7.47 15.86
CA MET A 176 -17.98 -7.69 15.19
C MET A 176 -19.16 -7.54 16.14
N ALA A 177 -19.07 -8.05 17.36
CA ALA A 177 -20.10 -7.88 18.38
C ALA A 177 -20.33 -6.39 18.70
N LYS A 178 -19.27 -5.58 18.82
CA LYS A 178 -19.38 -4.13 19.07
C LYS A 178 -20.00 -3.37 17.89
N ILE A 179 -19.64 -3.71 16.67
CA ILE A 179 -20.16 -3.09 15.45
C ILE A 179 -21.66 -3.41 15.27
N TRP A 180 -22.06 -4.65 15.53
CA TRP A 180 -23.41 -5.15 15.24
C TRP A 180 -24.32 -5.21 16.47
N SER A 181 -23.84 -4.79 17.66
CA SER A 181 -24.74 -4.62 18.81
C SER A 181 -25.85 -3.63 18.47
N LYS A 182 -27.07 -3.95 18.95
CA LYS A 182 -28.27 -3.09 18.82
C LYS A 182 -28.22 -1.94 19.81
#